data_d2518441a870341a6e7c50b4ee46e966
#
_entry.id   d2518441a870341a6e7c50b4ee46e966
#
_cell.length_a   1.000
_cell.length_b   1.000
_cell.length_c   1.000
_cell.angle_alpha   90.00
_cell.angle_beta   90.00
_cell.angle_gamma   90.00
#
_symmetry.space_group_name_H-M   'P 1'
#
loop_
_entity.id
_entity.type
_entity.pdbx_description
1 polymer ?
#
loop_
_entity_poly.entity_id
_entity_poly.type
_entity_poly.pdbx_seq_one_letter_code
_entity_poly.pdbx_strand_id
1 'polypeptide(L)'
;MAGQSRATWVRRVTAVVVVLLLAACSSDDGPTVDEAGRTLRSHVLQLLKERNARDIQVTDPGGRNIACDDGKARQTFAATGRDLNTRVTPDALNDMMLGALKRVGSYSIVESGDASQSLRVADRAARTILFLESRMNGEYVVRGETECLRTS
;
A
#
# COMPACT_ATOMS: atom_id res chain seq x y z
N MET A 1 -64.66 63.70 -9.51
CA MET A 1 -63.54 63.85 -8.54
C MET A 1 -62.80 62.54 -8.45
N ALA A 2 -61.55 62.59 -8.68
CA ALA A 2 -60.59 61.58 -8.98
C ALA A 2 -60.43 60.49 -7.86
N GLY A 3 -60.40 59.25 -8.23
CA GLY A 3 -60.00 58.09 -7.40
C GLY A 3 -59.04 57.21 -8.20
N GLN A 4 -57.78 57.41 -8.08
CA GLN A 4 -56.74 56.67 -8.77
C GLN A 4 -56.62 55.26 -8.22
N SER A 5 -56.86 54.25 -9.06
CA SER A 5 -56.65 52.85 -8.79
C SER A 5 -55.17 52.51 -9.01
N ARG A 6 -54.44 52.24 -7.97
CA ARG A 6 -53.06 51.75 -8.04
C ARG A 6 -53.05 50.27 -8.23
N ALA A 7 -52.70 49.83 -9.42
CA ALA A 7 -52.44 48.41 -9.72
C ALA A 7 -51.10 48.00 -9.13
N THR A 8 -51.11 47.16 -8.12
CA THR A 8 -49.93 46.52 -7.55
C THR A 8 -49.48 45.36 -8.44
N TRP A 9 -48.36 45.61 -9.13
CA TRP A 9 -47.63 44.57 -9.88
C TRP A 9 -46.96 43.60 -8.91
N VAL A 10 -47.55 42.43 -8.74
CA VAL A 10 -46.88 41.33 -8.00
C VAL A 10 -45.93 40.66 -8.98
N ARG A 11 -44.64 41.01 -8.85
CA ARG A 11 -43.54 40.26 -9.49
C ARG A 11 -43.42 38.88 -8.82
N ARG A 12 -43.84 37.85 -9.50
CA ARG A 12 -43.54 36.48 -9.15
C ARG A 12 -42.09 36.20 -9.50
N VAL A 13 -41.21 36.23 -8.50
CA VAL A 13 -39.85 35.73 -8.58
C VAL A 13 -39.91 34.21 -8.49
N THR A 14 -39.79 33.56 -9.64
CA THR A 14 -39.65 32.09 -9.70
C THR A 14 -38.19 31.77 -9.34
N ALA A 15 -37.96 31.35 -8.10
CA ALA A 15 -36.66 30.85 -7.69
C ALA A 15 -36.46 29.48 -8.30
N VAL A 16 -35.63 29.38 -9.33
CA VAL A 16 -35.16 28.12 -9.89
C VAL A 16 -34.06 27.61 -8.95
N VAL A 17 -34.41 26.68 -8.07
CA VAL A 17 -33.44 25.93 -7.26
C VAL A 17 -32.81 24.89 -8.19
N VAL A 18 -31.62 25.20 -8.69
CA VAL A 18 -30.75 24.21 -9.36
C VAL A 18 -30.13 23.36 -8.30
N VAL A 19 -30.70 22.18 -8.06
CA VAL A 19 -30.09 21.13 -7.22
C VAL A 19 -28.96 20.53 -8.06
N LEU A 20 -27.74 21.00 -7.84
CA LEU A 20 -26.51 20.35 -8.30
C LEU A 20 -26.37 19.02 -7.51
N LEU A 21 -26.82 17.93 -8.12
CA LEU A 21 -26.46 16.59 -7.68
C LEU A 21 -24.96 16.42 -7.94
N LEU A 22 -24.15 16.71 -6.93
CA LEU A 22 -22.77 16.26 -6.86
C LEU A 22 -22.82 14.74 -6.73
N ALA A 23 -22.79 14.05 -7.88
CA ALA A 23 -22.43 12.64 -7.91
C ALA A 23 -20.99 12.58 -7.39
N ALA A 24 -20.85 12.32 -6.09
CA ALA A 24 -19.57 11.89 -5.52
C ALA A 24 -19.26 10.54 -6.17
N CYS A 25 -18.60 10.56 -7.33
CA CYS A 25 -17.82 9.43 -7.77
C CYS A 25 -16.79 9.23 -6.68
N SER A 26 -16.99 8.23 -5.83
CA SER A 26 -15.94 7.64 -5.02
C SER A 26 -15.01 6.95 -6.03
N SER A 27 -14.15 7.74 -6.69
CA SER A 27 -12.99 7.18 -7.36
C SER A 27 -12.19 6.51 -6.24
N ASP A 28 -12.01 5.23 -6.36
CA ASP A 28 -11.06 4.48 -5.54
C ASP A 28 -9.67 4.96 -6.01
N ASP A 29 -9.27 6.16 -5.53
CA ASP A 29 -8.09 6.90 -5.97
C ASP A 29 -6.78 6.23 -5.53
N GLY A 30 -6.86 4.99 -5.01
CA GLY A 30 -5.71 4.17 -4.66
C GLY A 30 -4.99 3.59 -5.88
N PRO A 31 -3.77 3.08 -5.67
CA PRO A 31 -3.01 2.43 -6.73
C PRO A 31 -3.76 1.20 -7.27
N THR A 32 -3.55 0.89 -8.54
CA THR A 32 -3.94 -0.40 -9.11
C THR A 32 -3.04 -1.51 -8.57
N VAL A 33 -3.46 -2.77 -8.74
CA VAL A 33 -2.66 -3.92 -8.33
C VAL A 33 -1.28 -3.94 -9.02
N ASP A 34 -1.20 -3.50 -10.26
CA ASP A 34 0.06 -3.46 -11.00
C ASP A 34 0.99 -2.33 -10.51
N GLU A 35 0.45 -1.17 -10.14
CA GLU A 35 1.22 -0.09 -9.54
C GLU A 35 1.75 -0.47 -8.16
N ALA A 36 0.89 -1.03 -7.32
CA ALA A 36 1.29 -1.53 -6.00
C ALA A 36 2.29 -2.68 -6.10
N GLY A 37 2.14 -3.58 -7.07
CA GLY A 37 3.07 -4.68 -7.35
C GLY A 37 4.47 -4.19 -7.75
N ARG A 38 4.56 -3.15 -8.59
CA ARG A 38 5.85 -2.51 -8.91
C ARG A 38 6.49 -1.86 -7.69
N THR A 39 5.70 -1.17 -6.89
CA THR A 39 6.16 -0.57 -5.63
C THR A 39 6.64 -1.62 -4.64
N LEU A 40 5.89 -2.70 -4.47
CA LEU A 40 6.27 -3.84 -3.63
C LEU A 40 7.64 -4.40 -4.03
N ARG A 41 7.83 -4.71 -5.31
CA ARG A 41 9.11 -5.20 -5.83
C ARG A 41 10.26 -4.23 -5.54
N SER A 42 10.03 -2.93 -5.80
CA SER A 42 11.02 -1.89 -5.54
C SER A 42 11.40 -1.84 -4.06
N HIS A 43 10.42 -1.88 -3.17
CA HIS A 43 10.63 -1.80 -1.72
C HIS A 43 11.39 -3.02 -1.17
N VAL A 44 11.05 -4.24 -1.60
CA VAL A 44 11.77 -5.46 -1.18
C VAL A 44 13.24 -5.39 -1.60
N LEU A 45 13.52 -5.06 -2.86
CA LEU A 45 14.89 -4.98 -3.36
C LEU A 45 15.67 -3.82 -2.72
N GLN A 46 15.01 -2.66 -2.49
CA GLN A 46 15.62 -1.54 -1.81
C GLN A 46 15.95 -1.90 -0.35
N LEU A 47 15.07 -2.60 0.36
CA LEU A 47 15.31 -3.03 1.74
C LEU A 47 16.59 -3.88 1.84
N LEU A 48 16.75 -4.86 0.97
CA LEU A 48 17.95 -5.70 0.92
C LEU A 48 19.20 -4.86 0.58
N LYS A 49 19.07 -3.89 -0.32
CA LYS A 49 20.16 -2.95 -0.65
C LYS A 49 20.54 -2.07 0.54
N GLU A 50 19.56 -1.55 1.28
CA GLU A 50 19.78 -0.77 2.51
C GLU A 50 20.50 -1.57 3.61
N ARG A 51 20.38 -2.91 3.55
CA ARG A 51 21.13 -3.82 4.42
C ARG A 51 22.49 -4.22 3.86
N ASN A 52 22.91 -3.68 2.72
CA ASN A 52 24.11 -4.11 2.00
C ASN A 52 24.14 -5.63 1.76
N ALA A 53 22.97 -6.23 1.58
CA ALA A 53 22.85 -7.66 1.32
C ALA A 53 23.60 -8.04 0.04
N ARG A 54 24.30 -9.15 0.09
CA ARG A 54 24.98 -9.76 -1.05
C ARG A 54 24.16 -10.93 -1.59
N ASP A 55 24.50 -11.38 -2.78
CA ASP A 55 23.92 -12.56 -3.41
C ASP A 55 22.38 -12.51 -3.40
N ILE A 56 21.82 -11.34 -3.74
CA ILE A 56 20.37 -11.15 -3.75
C ILE A 56 19.76 -12.07 -4.81
N GLN A 57 18.84 -12.92 -4.37
CA GLN A 57 18.09 -13.84 -5.21
C GLN A 57 16.60 -13.55 -5.12
N VAL A 58 15.95 -13.38 -6.26
CA VAL A 58 14.49 -13.28 -6.34
C VAL A 58 13.92 -14.69 -6.30
N THR A 59 13.17 -14.99 -5.24
CA THR A 59 12.55 -16.30 -5.02
C THR A 59 11.10 -16.35 -5.50
N ASP A 60 10.43 -15.20 -5.55
CA ASP A 60 9.15 -14.99 -6.21
C ASP A 60 9.23 -13.74 -7.08
N PRO A 61 9.20 -13.86 -8.41
CA PRO A 61 9.35 -12.71 -9.30
C PRO A 61 8.12 -11.78 -9.33
N GLY A 62 6.98 -12.23 -8.80
CA GLY A 62 5.74 -11.47 -8.82
C GLY A 62 5.14 -11.25 -10.22
N GLY A 63 4.38 -10.17 -10.37
CA GLY A 63 3.82 -9.74 -11.66
C GLY A 63 2.62 -10.55 -12.14
N ARG A 64 2.14 -11.52 -11.37
CA ARG A 64 0.91 -12.27 -11.63
C ARG A 64 -0.20 -11.81 -10.71
N ASN A 65 -1.37 -11.56 -11.29
CA ASN A 65 -2.56 -11.22 -10.54
C ASN A 65 -3.17 -12.50 -9.93
N ILE A 66 -3.18 -12.55 -8.60
CA ILE A 66 -3.85 -13.59 -7.84
C ILE A 66 -5.24 -13.06 -7.52
N ALA A 67 -6.28 -13.76 -7.98
CA ALA A 67 -7.65 -13.32 -7.77
C ALA A 67 -8.00 -13.23 -6.27
N CYS A 68 -8.66 -12.15 -5.91
CA CYS A 68 -9.34 -11.94 -4.64
C CYS A 68 -10.85 -11.97 -4.87
N ASP A 69 -11.61 -11.82 -3.80
CA ASP A 69 -13.05 -11.60 -3.90
C ASP A 69 -13.35 -10.25 -4.57
N ASP A 70 -14.58 -10.07 -5.06
CA ASP A 70 -15.08 -8.82 -5.66
C ASP A 70 -14.34 -8.34 -6.92
N GLY A 71 -13.75 -9.24 -7.70
CA GLY A 71 -13.08 -8.90 -8.95
C GLY A 71 -11.76 -8.15 -8.77
N LYS A 72 -11.25 -8.08 -7.54
CA LYS A 72 -9.93 -7.53 -7.21
C LYS A 72 -8.85 -8.58 -7.37
N ALA A 73 -7.61 -8.14 -7.32
CA ALA A 73 -6.44 -9.01 -7.36
C ALA A 73 -5.35 -8.51 -6.41
N ARG A 74 -4.43 -9.39 -6.07
CA ARG A 74 -3.19 -9.08 -5.38
C ARG A 74 -1.99 -9.63 -6.14
N GLN A 75 -0.82 -9.07 -5.88
CA GLN A 75 0.46 -9.57 -6.37
C GLN A 75 1.38 -9.86 -5.19
N THR A 76 2.31 -10.79 -5.39
CA THR A 76 3.35 -11.14 -4.42
C THR A 76 4.71 -10.83 -4.99
N PHE A 77 5.72 -10.73 -4.14
CA PHE A 77 7.13 -10.66 -4.50
C PHE A 77 7.98 -11.12 -3.33
N ALA A 78 9.05 -11.88 -3.58
CA ALA A 78 9.96 -12.32 -2.53
C ALA A 78 11.41 -12.36 -3.02
N ALA A 79 12.32 -12.05 -2.10
CA ALA A 79 13.75 -12.15 -2.36
C ALA A 79 14.51 -12.47 -1.06
N THR A 80 15.68 -13.05 -1.22
CA THR A 80 16.64 -13.33 -0.16
C THR A 80 17.96 -12.60 -0.44
N GLY A 81 18.79 -12.49 0.57
CA GLY A 81 20.14 -11.95 0.45
C GLY A 81 20.99 -12.34 1.64
N ARG A 82 22.31 -12.24 1.53
CA ARG A 82 23.23 -12.61 2.59
C ARG A 82 23.79 -11.38 3.30
N ASP A 83 23.84 -11.44 4.63
CA ASP A 83 24.60 -10.49 5.43
C ASP A 83 26.10 -10.73 5.27
N LEU A 84 26.89 -9.67 5.43
CA LEU A 84 28.36 -9.76 5.45
C LEU A 84 28.86 -10.62 6.62
N ASN A 85 28.14 -10.58 7.73
CA ASN A 85 28.43 -11.38 8.90
C ASN A 85 27.43 -12.56 8.98
N THR A 86 27.88 -13.71 8.54
CA THR A 86 27.08 -14.94 8.52
C THR A 86 26.67 -15.48 9.89
N ARG A 87 27.14 -14.85 10.99
CA ARG A 87 26.80 -15.24 12.37
C ARG A 87 25.65 -14.44 12.97
N VAL A 88 25.16 -13.41 12.28
CA VAL A 88 24.02 -12.61 12.75
C VAL A 88 22.79 -13.50 12.86
N THR A 89 22.16 -13.48 14.01
CA THR A 89 20.97 -14.31 14.30
C THR A 89 19.74 -13.84 13.51
N PRO A 90 18.75 -14.71 13.27
CA PRO A 90 17.51 -14.34 12.58
C PRO A 90 16.80 -13.15 13.19
N ASP A 91 16.66 -13.10 14.51
CA ASP A 91 16.00 -11.99 15.20
C ASP A 91 16.73 -10.67 14.96
N ALA A 92 18.06 -10.66 15.09
CA ALA A 92 18.86 -9.48 14.82
C ALA A 92 18.75 -9.04 13.33
N LEU A 93 18.68 -9.99 12.39
CA LEU A 93 18.45 -9.68 10.96
C LEU A 93 17.09 -9.02 10.73
N ASN A 94 16.03 -9.55 11.35
CA ASN A 94 14.68 -8.99 11.26
C ASN A 94 14.62 -7.58 11.87
N ASP A 95 15.24 -7.36 13.04
CA ASP A 95 15.34 -6.03 13.67
C ASP A 95 16.12 -5.03 12.79
N MET A 96 17.20 -5.49 12.19
CA MET A 96 18.01 -4.66 11.29
C MET A 96 17.24 -4.28 10.03
N MET A 97 16.42 -5.18 9.47
CA MET A 97 15.51 -4.88 8.35
C MET A 97 14.42 -3.89 8.79
N LEU A 98 13.81 -4.10 9.96
CA LEU A 98 12.80 -3.19 10.51
C LEU A 98 13.36 -1.76 10.65
N GLY A 99 14.59 -1.63 11.17
CA GLY A 99 15.27 -0.33 11.28
C GLY A 99 15.54 0.34 9.93
N ALA A 100 15.76 -0.44 8.87
CA ALA A 100 16.01 0.07 7.53
C ALA A 100 14.72 0.51 6.79
N LEU A 101 13.55 0.02 7.17
CA LEU A 101 12.28 0.30 6.50
C LEU A 101 11.96 1.79 6.39
N LYS A 102 12.40 2.61 7.35
CA LYS A 102 12.19 4.08 7.32
C LYS A 102 12.81 4.76 6.09
N ARG A 103 13.78 4.11 5.43
CA ARG A 103 14.41 4.60 4.20
C ARG A 103 13.78 4.01 2.93
N VAL A 104 12.84 3.09 3.10
CA VAL A 104 12.17 2.39 2.00
C VAL A 104 10.76 2.92 1.77
N GLY A 105 9.98 3.09 2.86
CA GLY A 105 8.60 3.54 2.80
C GLY A 105 8.05 3.84 4.19
N SER A 106 6.74 4.12 4.25
CA SER A 106 6.04 4.47 5.49
C SER A 106 5.46 3.24 6.20
N TYR A 107 6.30 2.22 6.38
CA TYR A 107 5.90 0.97 7.01
C TYR A 107 5.69 1.11 8.51
N SER A 108 4.63 0.50 9.02
CA SER A 108 4.33 0.32 10.45
C SER A 108 4.09 -1.15 10.76
N ILE A 109 4.44 -1.57 11.97
CA ILE A 109 4.16 -2.93 12.43
C ILE A 109 2.64 -3.09 12.56
N VAL A 110 2.08 -4.12 11.93
CA VAL A 110 0.65 -4.48 12.00
C VAL A 110 0.42 -5.75 12.79
N GLU A 111 1.42 -6.61 12.87
CA GLU A 111 1.40 -7.82 13.67
C GLU A 111 2.84 -8.19 14.03
N SER A 112 3.08 -8.37 15.31
CA SER A 112 4.29 -9.01 15.82
C SER A 112 3.90 -10.42 16.26
N GLY A 113 4.36 -11.42 15.50
CA GLY A 113 4.31 -12.80 15.97
C GLY A 113 5.23 -13.02 17.19
N ASP A 114 5.19 -14.20 17.79
CA ASP A 114 6.20 -14.60 18.76
C ASP A 114 7.60 -14.42 18.18
N ALA A 115 8.59 -14.14 19.01
CA ALA A 115 9.96 -13.75 18.62
C ALA A 115 10.68 -14.69 17.63
N SER A 116 10.13 -15.85 17.36
CA SER A 116 10.58 -16.83 16.35
C SER A 116 9.81 -16.77 15.03
N GLN A 117 8.87 -15.82 14.89
CA GLN A 117 7.96 -15.75 13.74
C GLN A 117 8.16 -14.45 12.94
N SER A 118 7.62 -14.47 11.73
CA SER A 118 7.70 -13.33 10.81
C SER A 118 7.12 -12.05 11.39
N LEU A 119 7.86 -10.95 11.25
CA LEU A 119 7.37 -9.62 11.55
C LEU A 119 6.58 -9.08 10.35
N ARG A 120 5.31 -8.77 10.55
CA ARG A 120 4.44 -8.21 9.51
C ARG A 120 4.36 -6.70 9.63
N VAL A 121 4.68 -6.01 8.54
CA VAL A 121 4.64 -4.55 8.42
C VAL A 121 3.84 -4.14 7.19
N ALA A 122 3.13 -3.02 7.28
CA ALA A 122 2.31 -2.50 6.18
C ALA A 122 2.60 -1.03 5.90
N ASP A 123 2.63 -0.68 4.62
CA ASP A 123 2.58 0.69 4.11
C ASP A 123 1.20 0.92 3.49
N ARG A 124 0.37 1.71 4.18
CA ARG A 124 -1.01 1.97 3.77
C ARG A 124 -1.09 2.82 2.49
N ALA A 125 -0.16 3.73 2.29
CA ALA A 125 -0.14 4.58 1.10
C ALA A 125 0.23 3.77 -0.14
N ALA A 126 1.23 2.89 -0.02
CA ALA A 126 1.66 1.99 -1.09
C ALA A 126 0.75 0.76 -1.24
N ARG A 127 -0.15 0.52 -0.28
CA ARG A 127 -1.05 -0.66 -0.24
C ARG A 127 -0.27 -1.97 -0.29
N THR A 128 0.86 -2.03 0.43
CA THR A 128 1.79 -3.16 0.45
C THR A 128 2.03 -3.67 1.88
N ILE A 129 2.22 -4.96 1.99
CA ILE A 129 2.52 -5.66 3.24
C ILE A 129 3.84 -6.41 3.03
N LEU A 130 4.77 -6.29 3.97
CA LEU A 130 6.00 -7.07 3.99
C LEU A 130 6.04 -8.00 5.20
N PHE A 131 6.68 -9.13 4.99
CA PHE A 131 6.98 -10.13 6.00
C PHE A 131 8.50 -10.27 6.08
N LEU A 132 9.08 -9.93 7.23
CA LEU A 132 10.50 -10.11 7.52
C LEU A 132 10.65 -11.47 8.17
N GLU A 133 11.26 -12.43 7.46
CA GLU A 133 11.15 -13.86 7.78
C GLU A 133 12.51 -14.56 7.85
N SER A 134 13.58 -13.82 8.22
CA SER A 134 14.90 -14.45 8.40
C SER A 134 14.80 -15.60 9.40
N ARG A 135 15.28 -16.78 9.02
CA ARG A 135 15.22 -18.00 9.82
C ARG A 135 16.58 -18.68 10.01
N MET A 136 17.56 -18.28 9.22
CA MET A 136 18.93 -18.77 9.28
C MET A 136 19.89 -17.62 9.55
N ASN A 137 20.98 -17.92 10.25
CA ASN A 137 22.03 -16.95 10.53
C ASN A 137 22.59 -16.38 9.22
N GLY A 138 22.74 -15.08 9.16
CA GLY A 138 23.31 -14.38 8.03
C GLY A 138 22.48 -14.38 6.76
N GLU A 139 21.21 -14.77 6.79
CA GLU A 139 20.33 -14.76 5.63
C GLU A 139 19.11 -13.85 5.86
N TYR A 140 18.98 -12.81 5.03
CA TYR A 140 17.80 -12.00 4.94
C TYR A 140 16.75 -12.70 4.09
N VAL A 141 15.53 -12.78 4.59
CA VAL A 141 14.36 -13.27 3.83
C VAL A 141 13.25 -12.23 3.92
N VAL A 142 12.84 -11.71 2.78
CA VAL A 142 11.75 -10.74 2.68
C VAL A 142 10.72 -11.26 1.68
N ARG A 143 9.50 -11.41 2.14
CA ARG A 143 8.35 -11.68 1.29
C ARG A 143 7.37 -10.51 1.40
N GLY A 144 6.64 -10.24 0.35
CA GLY A 144 5.61 -9.22 0.38
C GLY A 144 4.42 -9.54 -0.49
N GLU A 145 3.33 -8.83 -0.23
CA GLU A 145 2.12 -8.87 -1.02
C GLU A 145 1.47 -7.48 -1.10
N THR A 146 0.72 -7.24 -2.14
CA THR A 146 -0.17 -6.09 -2.18
C THR A 146 -1.47 -6.42 -1.45
N GLU A 147 -2.22 -5.41 -1.05
CA GLU A 147 -3.63 -5.61 -0.72
C GLU A 147 -4.41 -6.07 -1.98
N CYS A 148 -5.65 -6.52 -1.79
CA CYS A 148 -6.56 -6.79 -2.90
C CYS A 148 -7.04 -5.47 -3.50
N LEU A 149 -6.60 -5.18 -4.72
CA LEU A 149 -6.79 -3.92 -5.41
C LEU A 149 -7.47 -4.14 -6.76
N ARG A 150 -8.04 -3.07 -7.31
CA ARG A 150 -8.61 -3.10 -8.66
C ARG A 150 -7.52 -3.44 -9.69
N THR A 151 -7.87 -4.22 -10.67
CA THR A 151 -7.09 -4.36 -11.90
C THR A 151 -7.32 -3.14 -12.78
N SER A 152 -6.31 -2.72 -13.56
CA SER A 152 -6.44 -1.59 -14.50
C SER A 152 -7.54 -1.82 -15.51
#